data_4cbafceb4d98da7b91fef16dd921de1b
#
_entry.id   4cbafceb4d98da7b91fef16dd921de1b
#
_cell.length_a   1.000
_cell.length_b   1.000
_cell.length_c   1.000
_cell.angle_alpha   90.00
_cell.angle_beta   90.00
_cell.angle_gamma   90.00
#
_symmetry.space_group_name_H-M   'P 1'
#
loop_
_entity.id
_entity.type
_entity.pdbx_description
1 polymer ?
#
loop_
_entity_poly.entity_id
_entity_poly.type
_entity_poly.pdbx_seq_one_letter_code
_entity_poly.pdbx_strand_id
1 'polypeptide(L)'
;KDVPGYATLVQKNTLESLDDYITDAGINLADFNGITDQVTVDGSLYELPFRSDYWLIYYNKDVFDAAGIAYPSNDMTMEDYDALARQLTDTTYGSQVYGCHYHTWRSAVELFGILDGKHSILDGNYDWMIPYYDMILSEEDDGVCQTYTDLSTEGLHYSAAFSNGNVAMMNMGSWFISTLISNLDSGEYDSSLCGNWGIASYPHPDGAEAGSTIATITGLAVTSASANKDAAFDFVNWVSGTEGAKVMASTGNFPAIMTDDVINTIAGMAGFPTDESSKEALNITNAYLEVPY
;
A
#
# COMPACT_ATOMS: atom_id res chain seq x y z
N LYS A 1 -8.76 -4.48 13.22
CA LYS A 1 -8.54 -5.83 12.71
C LYS A 1 -8.46 -5.74 11.19
N ASP A 2 -7.71 -6.60 10.52
CA ASP A 2 -7.72 -6.74 9.07
C ASP A 2 -9.04 -7.35 8.56
N VAL A 3 -9.38 -7.16 7.29
CA VAL A 3 -10.67 -7.59 6.73
C VAL A 3 -10.97 -9.09 6.94
N PRO A 4 -10.05 -10.05 6.71
CA PRO A 4 -10.33 -11.46 6.96
C PRO A 4 -10.61 -11.78 8.43
N GLY A 5 -9.91 -11.11 9.34
CA GLY A 5 -10.16 -11.24 10.77
C GLY A 5 -11.49 -10.63 11.21
N TYR A 6 -11.87 -9.50 10.62
CA TYR A 6 -13.13 -8.82 10.81
C TYR A 6 -14.31 -9.70 10.36
N ALA A 7 -14.27 -10.22 9.13
CA ALA A 7 -15.28 -11.13 8.59
C ALA A 7 -15.57 -12.30 9.53
N THR A 8 -14.51 -12.92 10.06
CA THR A 8 -14.65 -14.02 11.03
C THR A 8 -15.37 -13.60 12.31
N LEU A 9 -15.11 -12.41 12.82
CA LEU A 9 -15.73 -11.91 14.05
C LEU A 9 -17.20 -11.56 13.84
N VAL A 10 -17.55 -10.97 12.69
CA VAL A 10 -18.94 -10.69 12.31
C VAL A 10 -19.75 -11.99 12.23
N GLN A 11 -19.24 -12.99 11.50
CA GLN A 11 -19.90 -14.32 11.37
C GLN A 11 -20.13 -15.00 12.72
N LYS A 12 -19.28 -14.76 13.70
CA LYS A 12 -19.42 -15.27 15.07
C LYS A 12 -20.33 -14.44 15.97
N ASN A 13 -20.92 -13.36 15.45
CA ASN A 13 -21.75 -12.41 16.22
C ASN A 13 -21.04 -11.87 17.48
N THR A 14 -19.74 -11.60 17.39
CA THR A 14 -18.95 -11.09 18.52
C THR A 14 -18.76 -9.58 18.50
N LEU A 15 -19.21 -8.92 17.45
CA LEU A 15 -19.12 -7.47 17.29
C LEU A 15 -20.50 -6.82 17.44
N GLU A 16 -20.50 -5.59 17.93
CA GLU A 16 -21.65 -4.70 17.97
C GLU A 16 -21.81 -4.00 16.62
N SER A 17 -23.06 -3.87 16.10
CA SER A 17 -23.33 -2.97 14.99
C SER A 17 -23.05 -1.53 15.41
N LEU A 18 -22.39 -0.78 14.55
CA LEU A 18 -22.06 0.62 14.80
C LEU A 18 -23.04 1.60 14.14
N ASP A 19 -24.05 1.13 13.43
CA ASP A 19 -24.96 1.95 12.62
C ASP A 19 -25.67 3.05 13.42
N ASP A 20 -26.23 2.68 14.59
CA ASP A 20 -26.90 3.63 15.49
C ASP A 20 -25.89 4.64 16.05
N TYR A 21 -24.72 4.19 16.47
CA TYR A 21 -23.65 5.03 16.99
C TYR A 21 -23.12 6.01 15.95
N ILE A 22 -22.97 5.55 14.70
CA ILE A 22 -22.52 6.37 13.56
C ILE A 22 -23.55 7.47 13.27
N THR A 23 -24.84 7.10 13.29
CA THR A 23 -25.96 8.03 13.07
C THR A 23 -26.03 9.07 14.19
N ASP A 24 -25.98 8.65 15.44
CA ASP A 24 -26.09 9.53 16.62
C ASP A 24 -24.89 10.48 16.73
N ALA A 25 -23.69 10.03 16.35
CA ALA A 25 -22.47 10.83 16.33
C ALA A 25 -22.37 11.74 15.08
N GLY A 26 -23.25 11.55 14.08
CA GLY A 26 -23.25 12.34 12.84
C GLY A 26 -22.01 12.12 11.98
N ILE A 27 -21.44 10.88 11.98
CA ILE A 27 -20.26 10.55 11.22
C ILE A 27 -20.59 10.55 9.73
N ASN A 28 -19.81 11.30 8.94
CA ASN A 28 -19.93 11.32 7.49
C ASN A 28 -19.08 10.19 6.89
N LEU A 29 -19.70 9.08 6.47
CA LEU A 29 -19.01 7.95 5.88
C LEU A 29 -18.34 8.27 4.52
N ALA A 30 -18.75 9.33 3.85
CA ALA A 30 -18.10 9.78 2.61
C ALA A 30 -16.63 10.21 2.82
N ASP A 31 -16.26 10.61 4.04
CA ASP A 31 -14.89 11.01 4.38
C ASP A 31 -13.90 9.83 4.31
N PHE A 32 -14.41 8.60 4.27
CA PHE A 32 -13.63 7.37 4.13
C PHE A 32 -13.45 6.92 2.66
N ASN A 33 -13.82 7.74 1.67
CA ASN A 33 -13.60 7.48 0.25
C ASN A 33 -14.09 6.11 -0.25
N GLY A 34 -15.28 5.67 0.21
CA GLY A 34 -15.89 4.41 -0.18
C GLY A 34 -15.30 3.15 0.51
N ILE A 35 -14.31 3.32 1.39
CA ILE A 35 -13.72 2.19 2.13
C ILE A 35 -14.75 1.53 3.05
N THR A 36 -15.61 2.31 3.69
CA THR A 36 -16.65 1.79 4.58
C THR A 36 -17.68 0.92 3.84
N ASP A 37 -17.97 1.22 2.58
CA ASP A 37 -18.89 0.42 1.76
C ASP A 37 -18.32 -0.99 1.50
N GLN A 38 -16.99 -1.09 1.37
CA GLN A 38 -16.29 -2.35 1.09
C GLN A 38 -16.17 -3.26 2.32
N VAL A 39 -16.44 -2.76 3.53
CA VAL A 39 -16.46 -3.54 4.79
C VAL A 39 -17.84 -3.60 5.43
N THR A 40 -18.88 -3.15 4.73
CA THR A 40 -20.28 -3.28 5.15
C THR A 40 -20.76 -4.73 4.98
N VAL A 41 -21.35 -5.31 6.02
CA VAL A 41 -21.82 -6.70 6.05
C VAL A 41 -23.32 -6.70 6.24
N ASP A 42 -24.06 -7.30 5.30
CA ASP A 42 -25.52 -7.38 5.31
C ASP A 42 -26.21 -6.01 5.56
N GLY A 43 -25.58 -4.94 5.07
CA GLY A 43 -26.08 -3.57 5.20
C GLY A 43 -25.72 -2.88 6.52
N SER A 44 -24.85 -3.45 7.35
CA SER A 44 -24.41 -2.90 8.62
C SER A 44 -22.90 -2.79 8.73
N LEU A 45 -22.41 -1.75 9.42
CA LEU A 45 -21.02 -1.60 9.79
C LEU A 45 -20.76 -2.11 11.20
N TYR A 46 -19.71 -2.90 11.39
CA TYR A 46 -19.26 -3.42 12.68
C TYR A 46 -17.87 -2.93 13.08
N GLU A 47 -17.21 -2.19 12.19
CA GLU A 47 -15.95 -1.51 12.48
C GLU A 47 -15.90 -0.15 11.78
N LEU A 48 -15.09 0.77 12.31
CA LEU A 48 -14.66 1.96 11.58
C LEU A 48 -13.18 1.83 11.22
N PRO A 49 -12.82 1.99 9.96
CA PRO A 49 -11.43 2.05 9.53
C PRO A 49 -10.72 3.23 10.22
N PHE A 50 -9.55 2.97 10.80
CA PHE A 50 -8.72 4.04 11.33
C PHE A 50 -7.40 4.20 10.58
N ARG A 51 -6.96 3.11 9.93
CA ARG A 51 -5.74 3.04 9.14
C ARG A 51 -6.05 2.41 7.80
N SER A 52 -5.51 3.01 6.74
CA SER A 52 -5.58 2.47 5.39
C SER A 52 -4.20 2.59 4.76
N ASP A 53 -3.53 1.46 4.57
CA ASP A 53 -2.27 1.43 3.86
C ASP A 53 -2.53 1.25 2.37
N TYR A 54 -1.80 1.99 1.56
CA TYR A 54 -1.90 2.00 0.09
C TYR A 54 -0.62 1.45 -0.50
N TRP A 55 -0.70 0.75 -1.63
CA TRP A 55 0.46 0.29 -2.35
C TRP A 55 1.00 1.39 -3.25
N LEU A 56 2.33 1.52 -3.25
CA LEU A 56 3.09 2.54 -3.99
C LEU A 56 4.32 1.88 -4.63
N ILE A 57 4.95 2.57 -5.56
CA ILE A 57 6.27 2.21 -6.05
C ILE A 57 7.31 3.04 -5.31
N TYR A 58 8.20 2.37 -4.60
CA TYR A 58 9.44 2.95 -4.05
C TYR A 58 10.54 2.83 -5.09
N TYR A 59 11.32 3.87 -5.30
CA TYR A 59 12.43 3.81 -6.23
C TYR A 59 13.69 4.45 -5.66
N ASN A 60 14.83 3.89 -6.07
CA ASN A 60 16.16 4.35 -5.68
C ASN A 60 16.68 5.32 -6.75
N LYS A 61 16.69 6.61 -6.44
CA LYS A 61 17.11 7.67 -7.37
C LYS A 61 18.54 7.52 -7.83
N ASP A 62 19.44 7.03 -6.98
CA ASP A 62 20.85 6.86 -7.35
C ASP A 62 21.04 5.81 -8.43
N VAL A 63 20.19 4.75 -8.43
CA VAL A 63 20.18 3.74 -9.51
C VAL A 63 19.71 4.36 -10.82
N PHE A 64 18.66 5.18 -10.80
CA PHE A 64 18.16 5.88 -11.98
C PHE A 64 19.19 6.88 -12.53
N ASP A 65 19.78 7.68 -11.65
CA ASP A 65 20.79 8.68 -12.00
C ASP A 65 22.03 8.02 -12.61
N ALA A 66 22.49 6.91 -12.05
CA ALA A 66 23.62 6.16 -12.56
C ALA A 66 23.36 5.57 -13.96
N ALA A 67 22.11 5.15 -14.22
CA ALA A 67 21.67 4.65 -15.53
C ALA A 67 21.37 5.78 -16.54
N GLY A 68 21.20 7.02 -16.08
CA GLY A 68 20.78 8.15 -16.91
C GLY A 68 19.32 8.03 -17.39
N ILE A 69 18.47 7.37 -16.62
CA ILE A 69 17.06 7.10 -16.91
C ILE A 69 16.18 8.03 -16.07
N ALA A 70 15.10 8.54 -16.67
CA ALA A 70 14.13 9.38 -15.97
C ALA A 70 13.39 8.59 -14.87
N TYR A 71 13.05 9.27 -13.78
CA TYR A 71 12.28 8.68 -12.67
C TYR A 71 10.88 8.24 -13.11
N PRO A 72 10.25 7.28 -12.40
CA PRO A 72 8.94 6.77 -12.76
C PRO A 72 7.88 7.88 -12.70
N SER A 73 6.93 7.83 -13.62
CA SER A 73 5.79 8.74 -13.69
C SER A 73 4.66 8.27 -12.75
N ASN A 74 3.87 9.20 -12.24
CA ASN A 74 2.62 8.90 -11.52
C ASN A 74 1.47 8.45 -12.44
N ASP A 75 1.69 8.49 -13.76
CA ASP A 75 0.75 8.03 -14.80
C ASP A 75 1.36 6.83 -15.56
N MET A 76 1.99 5.93 -14.84
CA MET A 76 2.72 4.79 -15.40
C MET A 76 1.77 3.61 -15.57
N THR A 77 1.73 3.06 -16.78
CA THR A 77 1.04 1.79 -17.04
C THR A 77 1.87 0.60 -16.57
N MET A 78 1.26 -0.59 -16.56
CA MET A 78 1.98 -1.83 -16.26
C MET A 78 3.07 -2.12 -17.30
N GLU A 79 2.80 -1.81 -18.57
CA GLU A 79 3.77 -1.98 -19.66
C GLU A 79 4.94 -1.01 -19.50
N ASP A 80 4.68 0.25 -19.10
CA ASP A 80 5.74 1.22 -18.82
C ASP A 80 6.60 0.76 -17.63
N TYR A 81 5.98 0.17 -16.60
CA TYR A 81 6.71 -0.35 -15.45
C TYR A 81 7.65 -1.50 -15.83
N ASP A 82 7.18 -2.51 -16.57
CA ASP A 82 8.00 -3.62 -17.05
C ASP A 82 9.15 -3.09 -17.95
N ALA A 83 8.83 -2.21 -18.91
CA ALA A 83 9.83 -1.62 -19.80
C ALA A 83 10.90 -0.84 -19.03
N LEU A 84 10.51 -0.08 -18.00
CA LEU A 84 11.41 0.68 -17.15
C LEU A 84 12.28 -0.24 -16.28
N ALA A 85 11.69 -1.28 -15.70
CA ALA A 85 12.43 -2.28 -14.93
C ALA A 85 13.51 -2.96 -15.76
N ARG A 86 13.19 -3.36 -17.00
CA ARG A 86 14.17 -3.97 -17.93
C ARG A 86 15.30 -3.02 -18.29
N GLN A 87 15.02 -1.72 -18.49
CA GLN A 87 16.05 -0.72 -18.79
C GLN A 87 17.02 -0.48 -17.63
N LEU A 88 16.54 -0.63 -16.38
CA LEU A 88 17.33 -0.42 -15.16
C LEU A 88 18.11 -1.66 -14.73
N THR A 89 17.85 -2.80 -15.34
CA THR A 89 18.47 -4.08 -14.96
C THR A 89 19.93 -4.13 -15.45
N ASP A 90 20.84 -4.47 -14.55
CA ASP A 90 22.22 -4.81 -14.87
C ASP A 90 22.58 -6.18 -14.27
N THR A 91 22.78 -7.17 -15.12
CA THR A 91 23.14 -8.54 -14.73
C THR A 91 24.65 -8.79 -14.78
N THR A 92 25.47 -7.74 -14.94
CA THR A 92 26.93 -7.86 -14.96
C THR A 92 27.43 -8.38 -13.60
N TYR A 93 28.25 -9.40 -13.63
CA TYR A 93 28.81 -9.96 -12.39
C TYR A 93 29.55 -8.89 -11.56
N GLY A 94 29.16 -8.77 -10.30
CA GLY A 94 29.69 -7.78 -9.36
C GLY A 94 29.00 -6.39 -9.40
N SER A 95 28.02 -6.21 -10.28
CA SER A 95 27.24 -4.98 -10.43
C SER A 95 25.75 -5.27 -10.55
N GLN A 96 25.29 -6.42 -10.05
CA GLN A 96 23.87 -6.82 -10.17
C GLN A 96 22.94 -5.73 -9.66
N VAL A 97 22.11 -5.22 -10.55
CA VAL A 97 20.98 -4.33 -10.24
C VAL A 97 19.70 -5.00 -10.74
N TYR A 98 18.73 -5.13 -9.87
CA TYR A 98 17.39 -5.57 -10.22
C TYR A 98 16.53 -4.37 -10.57
N GLY A 99 15.91 -4.40 -11.74
CA GLY A 99 15.02 -3.30 -12.19
C GLY A 99 13.79 -3.17 -11.32
N CYS A 100 13.28 -4.29 -10.79
CA CYS A 100 12.17 -4.31 -9.86
C CYS A 100 12.33 -5.38 -8.78
N HIS A 101 11.47 -5.32 -7.76
CA HIS A 101 11.38 -6.31 -6.69
C HIS A 101 9.93 -6.55 -6.32
N TYR A 102 9.53 -7.81 -6.28
CA TYR A 102 8.25 -8.28 -5.76
C TYR A 102 8.47 -9.11 -4.50
N HIS A 103 7.84 -8.71 -3.41
CA HIS A 103 7.94 -9.49 -2.19
C HIS A 103 7.14 -10.80 -2.31
N THR A 104 7.49 -11.81 -1.51
CA THR A 104 6.91 -13.16 -1.55
C THR A 104 5.44 -13.25 -1.10
N TRP A 105 4.80 -12.13 -0.85
CA TRP A 105 3.37 -12.10 -0.54
C TRP A 105 2.54 -12.30 -1.81
N ARG A 106 1.37 -13.00 -1.67
CA ARG A 106 0.42 -13.18 -2.77
C ARG A 106 0.01 -11.84 -3.42
N SER A 107 -0.12 -10.81 -2.59
CA SER A 107 -0.51 -9.47 -3.00
C SER A 107 0.48 -8.77 -3.94
N ALA A 108 1.66 -9.33 -4.15
CA ALA A 108 2.64 -8.72 -5.04
C ALA A 108 2.30 -8.86 -6.54
N VAL A 109 1.47 -9.83 -6.92
CA VAL A 109 1.14 -10.14 -8.32
C VAL A 109 -0.34 -9.97 -8.63
N GLU A 110 -1.20 -10.60 -7.83
CA GLU A 110 -2.66 -10.62 -8.08
C GLU A 110 -3.28 -9.23 -8.01
N LEU A 111 -2.65 -8.31 -7.31
CA LEU A 111 -3.21 -6.98 -7.08
C LEU A 111 -3.24 -6.10 -8.33
N PHE A 112 -2.40 -6.33 -9.31
CA PHE A 112 -2.43 -5.55 -10.54
C PHE A 112 -3.78 -5.63 -11.25
N GLY A 113 -4.36 -6.83 -11.31
CA GLY A 113 -5.60 -7.06 -12.05
C GLY A 113 -6.85 -6.50 -11.39
N ILE A 114 -6.87 -6.29 -10.07
CA ILE A 114 -8.05 -5.73 -9.39
C ILE A 114 -8.17 -4.22 -9.55
N LEU A 115 -7.14 -3.55 -10.05
CA LEU A 115 -7.13 -2.08 -10.24
C LEU A 115 -8.08 -1.61 -11.34
N ASP A 116 -8.61 -2.49 -12.16
CA ASP A 116 -9.65 -2.16 -13.13
C ASP A 116 -11.04 -1.96 -12.49
N GLY A 117 -11.18 -2.24 -11.20
CA GLY A 117 -12.42 -2.10 -10.44
C GLY A 117 -13.51 -3.11 -10.82
N LYS A 118 -13.18 -4.15 -11.60
CA LYS A 118 -14.12 -5.16 -12.10
C LYS A 118 -13.81 -6.55 -11.58
N HIS A 119 -12.51 -6.87 -11.43
CA HIS A 119 -12.05 -8.17 -10.98
C HIS A 119 -11.83 -8.21 -9.48
N SER A 120 -12.01 -9.39 -8.91
CA SER A 120 -11.85 -9.66 -7.49
C SER A 120 -11.33 -11.07 -7.27
N ILE A 121 -10.59 -11.29 -6.20
CA ILE A 121 -10.18 -12.64 -5.78
C ILE A 121 -11.38 -13.56 -5.44
N LEU A 122 -12.60 -13.03 -5.40
CA LEU A 122 -13.84 -13.78 -5.18
C LEU A 122 -14.51 -14.24 -6.48
N ASP A 123 -14.00 -13.88 -7.67
CA ASP A 123 -14.65 -14.14 -8.97
C ASP A 123 -14.77 -15.63 -9.31
N GLY A 124 -13.88 -16.48 -8.77
CA GLY A 124 -13.84 -17.92 -9.05
C GLY A 124 -13.25 -18.30 -10.41
N ASN A 125 -13.02 -17.32 -11.30
CA ASN A 125 -12.23 -17.44 -12.53
C ASN A 125 -11.10 -16.41 -12.45
N TYR A 126 -9.86 -16.84 -12.62
CA TYR A 126 -8.65 -16.05 -12.43
C TYR A 126 -7.83 -15.88 -13.72
N ASP A 127 -8.43 -16.12 -14.89
CA ASP A 127 -7.75 -15.95 -16.18
C ASP A 127 -7.21 -14.52 -16.38
N TRP A 128 -7.84 -13.54 -15.74
CA TRP A 128 -7.40 -12.16 -15.72
C TRP A 128 -6.07 -11.93 -14.99
N MET A 129 -5.62 -12.85 -14.15
CA MET A 129 -4.29 -12.79 -13.51
C MET A 129 -3.16 -13.23 -14.44
N ILE A 130 -3.45 -14.00 -15.48
CA ILE A 130 -2.43 -14.63 -16.35
C ILE A 130 -1.44 -13.61 -16.91
N PRO A 131 -1.85 -12.45 -17.48
CA PRO A 131 -0.89 -11.49 -18.05
C PRO A 131 0.12 -10.96 -17.02
N TYR A 132 -0.32 -10.80 -15.77
CA TYR A 132 0.56 -10.28 -14.69
C TYR A 132 1.54 -11.33 -14.21
N TYR A 133 1.11 -12.60 -14.10
CA TYR A 133 2.01 -13.71 -13.80
C TYR A 133 3.00 -13.94 -14.94
N ASP A 134 2.55 -13.88 -16.19
CA ASP A 134 3.45 -14.03 -17.35
C ASP A 134 4.51 -12.93 -17.39
N MET A 135 4.14 -11.68 -17.07
CA MET A 135 5.07 -10.57 -16.97
C MET A 135 6.15 -10.84 -15.91
N ILE A 136 5.74 -11.18 -14.67
CA ILE A 136 6.68 -11.38 -13.57
C ILE A 136 7.57 -12.61 -13.80
N LEU A 137 7.01 -13.71 -14.32
CA LEU A 137 7.81 -14.89 -14.66
C LEU A 137 8.83 -14.60 -15.76
N SER A 138 8.47 -13.77 -16.76
CA SER A 138 9.44 -13.30 -17.75
C SER A 138 10.52 -12.40 -17.14
N GLU A 139 10.15 -11.54 -16.18
CA GLU A 139 11.11 -10.71 -15.46
C GLU A 139 12.07 -11.56 -14.60
N GLU A 140 11.58 -12.63 -13.97
CA GLU A 140 12.41 -13.60 -13.24
C GLU A 140 13.37 -14.32 -14.18
N ASP A 141 12.89 -14.83 -15.31
CA ASP A 141 13.68 -15.57 -16.30
C ASP A 141 14.80 -14.71 -16.91
N ASP A 142 14.54 -13.41 -17.12
CA ASP A 142 15.48 -12.45 -17.68
C ASP A 142 16.40 -11.82 -16.61
N GLY A 143 16.20 -12.13 -15.31
CA GLY A 143 16.96 -11.58 -14.19
C GLY A 143 16.66 -10.11 -13.89
N VAL A 144 15.48 -9.63 -14.31
CA VAL A 144 14.98 -8.28 -14.03
C VAL A 144 14.61 -8.13 -12.57
N CYS A 145 14.08 -9.17 -11.96
CA CYS A 145 13.83 -9.28 -10.53
C CYS A 145 14.43 -10.58 -9.96
N GLN A 146 14.49 -10.66 -8.63
CA GLN A 146 14.86 -11.89 -7.96
C GLN A 146 13.71 -12.89 -8.07
N THR A 147 14.03 -14.18 -8.22
CA THR A 147 12.99 -15.22 -8.32
C THR A 147 12.25 -15.39 -6.99
N TYR A 148 10.97 -15.76 -7.05
CA TYR A 148 10.19 -16.12 -5.86
C TYR A 148 10.89 -17.21 -5.05
N THR A 149 11.51 -18.18 -5.74
CA THR A 149 12.20 -19.30 -5.10
C THR A 149 13.42 -18.84 -4.30
N ASP A 150 14.22 -17.93 -4.84
CA ASP A 150 15.40 -17.39 -4.15
C ASP A 150 14.97 -16.56 -2.94
N LEU A 151 14.04 -15.62 -3.13
CA LEU A 151 13.49 -14.78 -2.05
C LEU A 151 12.90 -15.60 -0.91
N SER A 152 12.14 -16.64 -1.24
CA SER A 152 11.50 -17.52 -0.26
C SER A 152 12.52 -18.39 0.49
N THR A 153 13.56 -18.86 -0.21
CA THR A 153 14.63 -19.71 0.37
C THR A 153 15.54 -18.90 1.29
N GLU A 154 15.89 -17.69 0.87
CA GLU A 154 16.75 -16.79 1.65
C GLU A 154 15.99 -16.11 2.80
N GLY A 155 14.65 -16.07 2.73
CA GLY A 155 13.82 -15.33 3.67
C GLY A 155 14.06 -13.82 3.59
N LEU A 156 14.42 -13.32 2.40
CA LEU A 156 14.75 -11.91 2.20
C LEU A 156 13.51 -11.04 2.41
N HIS A 157 13.57 -10.19 3.42
CA HIS A 157 12.51 -9.23 3.71
C HIS A 157 12.59 -8.03 2.75
N TYR A 158 11.44 -7.49 2.32
CA TYR A 158 11.39 -6.36 1.37
C TYR A 158 12.24 -5.17 1.80
N SER A 159 12.27 -4.88 3.10
CA SER A 159 13.05 -3.76 3.64
C SER A 159 14.56 -3.96 3.44
N ALA A 160 15.04 -5.18 3.62
CA ALA A 160 16.43 -5.54 3.34
C ALA A 160 16.71 -5.54 1.83
N ALA A 161 15.77 -6.02 1.01
CA ALA A 161 15.91 -5.97 -0.45
C ALA A 161 16.14 -4.54 -0.94
N PHE A 162 15.34 -3.58 -0.48
CA PHE A 162 15.47 -2.18 -0.88
C PHE A 162 16.71 -1.51 -0.28
N SER A 163 16.99 -1.74 1.03
CA SER A 163 18.12 -1.10 1.70
C SER A 163 19.50 -1.58 1.24
N ASN A 164 19.57 -2.73 0.57
CA ASN A 164 20.81 -3.20 -0.08
C ASN A 164 21.28 -2.32 -1.26
N GLY A 165 20.42 -1.43 -1.77
CA GLY A 165 20.79 -0.42 -2.76
C GLY A 165 20.87 -0.92 -4.21
N ASN A 166 20.56 -2.18 -4.47
CA ASN A 166 20.64 -2.79 -5.80
C ASN A 166 19.26 -3.14 -6.40
N VAL A 167 18.19 -2.59 -5.86
CA VAL A 167 16.84 -2.66 -6.39
C VAL A 167 16.42 -1.26 -6.86
N ALA A 168 16.09 -1.13 -8.15
CA ALA A 168 15.71 0.15 -8.73
C ALA A 168 14.29 0.58 -8.32
N MET A 169 13.32 -0.34 -8.42
CA MET A 169 11.91 -0.12 -8.06
C MET A 169 11.39 -1.27 -7.21
N MET A 170 10.51 -0.95 -6.28
CA MET A 170 9.85 -1.94 -5.42
C MET A 170 8.40 -1.55 -5.18
N ASN A 171 7.45 -2.46 -5.45
CA ASN A 171 6.07 -2.28 -5.04
C ASN A 171 5.93 -2.66 -3.55
N MET A 172 5.45 -1.72 -2.75
CA MET A 172 5.27 -1.95 -1.31
C MET A 172 4.23 -1.00 -0.73
N GLY A 173 3.65 -1.41 0.39
CA GLY A 173 2.67 -0.60 1.08
C GLY A 173 3.25 0.64 1.77
N SER A 174 2.40 1.61 2.01
CA SER A 174 2.76 2.92 2.58
C SER A 174 3.40 2.85 3.97
N TRP A 175 3.22 1.75 4.72
CA TRP A 175 3.92 1.52 6.00
C TRP A 175 5.45 1.55 5.87
N PHE A 176 5.98 1.30 4.67
CA PHE A 176 7.43 1.31 4.47
C PHE A 176 8.01 2.72 4.51
N ILE A 177 7.22 3.78 4.27
CA ILE A 177 7.67 5.18 4.37
C ILE A 177 8.23 5.45 5.77
N SER A 178 7.45 5.19 6.81
CA SER A 178 7.89 5.43 8.19
C SER A 178 9.07 4.55 8.60
N THR A 179 9.10 3.31 8.12
CA THR A 179 10.21 2.37 8.36
C THR A 179 11.50 2.87 7.70
N LEU A 180 11.43 3.29 6.44
CA LEU A 180 12.59 3.78 5.68
C LEU A 180 13.15 5.06 6.31
N ILE A 181 12.30 6.03 6.65
CA ILE A 181 12.71 7.26 7.32
C ILE A 181 13.38 6.96 8.67
N SER A 182 12.75 6.14 9.51
CA SER A 182 13.26 5.82 10.84
C SER A 182 14.61 5.09 10.79
N ASN A 183 14.76 4.13 9.88
CA ASN A 183 16.00 3.34 9.78
C ASN A 183 17.15 4.12 9.13
N LEU A 184 16.84 5.06 8.23
CA LEU A 184 17.83 5.99 7.71
C LEU A 184 18.28 7.00 8.78
N ASP A 185 17.35 7.54 9.58
CA ASP A 185 17.65 8.49 10.67
C ASP A 185 18.49 7.84 11.78
N SER A 186 18.17 6.60 12.14
CA SER A 186 18.93 5.85 13.15
C SER A 186 20.27 5.32 12.66
N GLY A 187 20.53 5.33 11.36
CA GLY A 187 21.73 4.74 10.74
C GLY A 187 21.68 3.20 10.65
N GLU A 188 20.51 2.59 10.83
CA GLU A 188 20.30 1.16 10.59
C GLU A 188 20.43 0.84 9.09
N TYR A 189 19.93 1.72 8.24
CA TYR A 189 20.14 1.65 6.79
C TYR A 189 21.29 2.58 6.38
N ASP A 190 22.11 2.07 5.47
CA ASP A 190 23.18 2.88 4.88
C ASP A 190 22.59 3.90 3.89
N SER A 191 22.64 5.17 4.27
CA SER A 191 22.11 6.26 3.46
C SER A 191 22.81 6.41 2.10
N SER A 192 24.02 5.88 1.95
CA SER A 192 24.74 5.88 0.68
C SER A 192 24.20 4.84 -0.32
N LEU A 193 23.39 3.88 0.15
CA LEU A 193 22.79 2.83 -0.69
C LEU A 193 21.32 3.11 -1.02
N CYS A 194 20.55 3.66 -0.09
CA CYS A 194 19.10 3.84 -0.26
C CYS A 194 18.57 5.18 0.29
N GLY A 195 19.43 6.11 0.66
CA GLY A 195 19.02 7.39 1.24
C GLY A 195 18.39 8.37 0.24
N ASN A 196 18.73 8.25 -1.04
CA ASN A 196 18.16 9.06 -2.11
C ASN A 196 17.00 8.30 -2.80
N TRP A 197 15.87 8.27 -2.12
CA TRP A 197 14.69 7.53 -2.56
C TRP A 197 13.53 8.44 -2.98
N GLY A 198 12.56 7.86 -3.66
CA GLY A 198 11.31 8.50 -4.02
C GLY A 198 10.17 7.50 -4.02
N ILE A 199 8.95 8.00 -4.16
CA ILE A 199 7.75 7.21 -4.39
C ILE A 199 7.02 7.67 -5.63
N ALA A 200 6.36 6.74 -6.30
CA ALA A 200 5.46 6.98 -7.42
C ALA A 200 4.14 6.24 -7.18
N SER A 201 3.11 6.67 -7.89
CA SER A 201 1.83 5.97 -7.92
C SER A 201 2.03 4.53 -8.38
N TYR A 202 1.16 3.64 -7.92
CA TYR A 202 1.16 2.25 -8.35
C TYR A 202 0.84 2.17 -9.85
N PRO A 203 1.54 1.35 -10.63
CA PRO A 203 1.28 1.22 -12.06
C PRO A 203 -0.10 0.61 -12.29
N HIS A 204 -0.80 1.11 -13.27
CA HIS A 204 -2.17 0.69 -13.53
C HIS A 204 -2.30 -0.12 -14.82
N PRO A 205 -3.21 -1.11 -14.90
CA PRO A 205 -3.53 -1.81 -16.13
C PRO A 205 -4.31 -0.89 -17.09
N ASP A 206 -4.37 -1.27 -18.36
CA ASP A 206 -5.16 -0.57 -19.36
C ASP A 206 -6.62 -0.40 -18.93
N GLY A 207 -7.12 0.84 -19.01
CA GLY A 207 -8.50 1.18 -18.68
C GLY A 207 -8.77 1.41 -17.19
N ALA A 208 -7.78 1.26 -16.32
CA ALA A 208 -7.82 1.79 -14.96
C ALA A 208 -7.35 3.25 -14.93
N GLU A 209 -7.76 3.98 -13.89
CA GLU A 209 -7.41 5.39 -13.73
C GLU A 209 -6.04 5.51 -13.02
N ALA A 210 -5.20 6.42 -13.51
CA ALA A 210 -3.94 6.73 -12.84
C ALA A 210 -4.16 7.16 -11.38
N GLY A 211 -3.28 6.74 -10.47
CA GLY A 211 -3.44 6.94 -9.02
C GLY A 211 -4.37 5.92 -8.36
N SER A 212 -4.93 4.97 -9.12
CA SER A 212 -5.61 3.80 -8.53
C SER A 212 -4.61 2.90 -7.83
N THR A 213 -4.96 2.39 -6.67
CA THR A 213 -4.09 1.50 -5.89
C THR A 213 -4.89 0.50 -5.07
N ILE A 214 -4.16 -0.36 -4.39
CA ILE A 214 -4.72 -1.35 -3.48
C ILE A 214 -4.67 -0.78 -2.07
N ALA A 215 -5.72 -1.04 -1.29
CA ALA A 215 -5.81 -0.68 0.11
C ALA A 215 -5.81 -1.91 1.00
N THR A 216 -5.08 -1.81 2.10
CA THR A 216 -5.18 -2.74 3.23
C THR A 216 -5.71 -1.97 4.42
N ILE A 217 -6.86 -2.36 4.95
CA ILE A 217 -7.55 -1.65 6.01
C ILE A 217 -7.29 -2.30 7.37
N THR A 218 -7.15 -1.47 8.39
CA THR A 218 -7.24 -1.89 9.78
C THR A 218 -8.36 -1.11 10.45
N GLY A 219 -9.37 -1.83 10.93
CA GLY A 219 -10.53 -1.26 11.60
C GLY A 219 -10.53 -1.48 13.11
N LEU A 220 -11.25 -0.61 13.80
CA LEU A 220 -11.60 -0.74 15.21
C LEU A 220 -13.08 -1.08 15.34
N ALA A 221 -13.37 -2.03 16.20
CA ALA A 221 -14.72 -2.52 16.46
C ALA A 221 -15.03 -2.54 17.95
N VAL A 222 -16.31 -2.49 18.29
CA VAL A 222 -16.79 -2.68 19.65
C VAL A 222 -17.27 -4.12 19.80
N THR A 223 -16.79 -4.84 20.82
CA THR A 223 -17.28 -6.19 21.08
C THR A 223 -18.69 -6.16 21.65
N SER A 224 -19.58 -7.07 21.17
CA SER A 224 -20.95 -7.20 21.66
C SER A 224 -21.04 -7.53 23.17
N ALA A 225 -19.99 -8.13 23.72
CA ALA A 225 -19.87 -8.47 25.13
C ALA A 225 -19.39 -7.30 26.02
N SER A 226 -19.03 -6.14 25.44
CA SER A 226 -18.59 -5.01 26.26
C SER A 226 -19.70 -4.48 27.18
N ALA A 227 -19.34 -4.25 28.44
CA ALA A 227 -20.21 -3.57 29.39
C ALA A 227 -20.16 -2.03 29.27
N ASN A 228 -19.20 -1.49 28.44
CA ASN A 228 -18.95 -0.06 28.28
C ASN A 228 -18.93 0.29 26.78
N LYS A 229 -19.98 -0.07 26.06
CA LYS A 229 -20.05 0.08 24.60
C LYS A 229 -19.92 1.53 24.16
N ASP A 230 -20.61 2.45 24.84
CA ASP A 230 -20.59 3.89 24.51
C ASP A 230 -19.16 4.45 24.62
N ALA A 231 -18.47 4.21 25.73
CA ALA A 231 -17.10 4.66 25.91
C ALA A 231 -16.12 3.99 24.93
N ALA A 232 -16.37 2.73 24.56
CA ALA A 232 -15.59 2.04 23.55
C ALA A 232 -15.80 2.67 22.15
N PHE A 233 -17.05 3.01 21.82
CA PHE A 233 -17.36 3.70 20.58
C PHE A 233 -16.79 5.12 20.55
N ASP A 234 -16.85 5.88 21.64
CA ASP A 234 -16.21 7.21 21.72
C ASP A 234 -14.72 7.13 21.35
N PHE A 235 -14.02 6.10 21.83
CA PHE A 235 -12.63 5.87 21.46
C PHE A 235 -12.47 5.51 19.98
N VAL A 236 -13.28 4.59 19.46
CA VAL A 236 -13.28 4.20 18.03
C VAL A 236 -13.52 5.43 17.16
N ASN A 237 -14.54 6.23 17.48
CA ASN A 237 -14.89 7.45 16.75
C ASN A 237 -13.74 8.47 16.75
N TRP A 238 -13.09 8.68 17.91
CA TRP A 238 -11.97 9.61 18.00
C TRP A 238 -10.77 9.17 17.15
N VAL A 239 -10.39 7.88 17.25
CA VAL A 239 -9.22 7.34 16.51
C VAL A 239 -9.48 7.32 15.01
N SER A 240 -10.68 6.93 14.59
CA SER A 240 -11.06 6.85 13.17
C SER A 240 -11.45 8.20 12.57
N GLY A 241 -11.67 9.22 13.39
CA GLY A 241 -12.04 10.56 12.98
C GLY A 241 -10.85 11.44 12.60
N THR A 242 -11.15 12.70 12.23
CA THR A 242 -10.16 13.67 11.73
C THR A 242 -9.02 13.93 12.72
N GLU A 243 -9.30 13.98 14.04
CA GLU A 243 -8.26 14.25 15.04
C GLU A 243 -7.31 13.05 15.21
N GLY A 244 -7.84 11.83 15.23
CA GLY A 244 -7.02 10.62 15.22
C GLY A 244 -6.18 10.51 13.95
N ALA A 245 -6.77 10.86 12.80
CA ALA A 245 -6.08 10.89 11.51
C ALA A 245 -4.85 11.82 11.53
N LYS A 246 -4.95 13.02 12.09
CA LYS A 246 -3.82 13.95 12.23
C LYS A 246 -2.70 13.38 13.11
N VAL A 247 -3.06 12.75 14.22
CA VAL A 247 -2.07 12.12 15.10
C VAL A 247 -1.36 10.99 14.38
N MET A 248 -2.10 10.15 13.66
CA MET A 248 -1.53 9.05 12.89
C MET A 248 -0.59 9.55 11.78
N ALA A 249 -1.02 10.54 11.01
CA ALA A 249 -0.21 11.16 9.95
C ALA A 249 1.11 11.70 10.50
N SER A 250 1.12 12.28 11.70
CA SER A 250 2.34 12.82 12.33
C SER A 250 3.39 11.75 12.66
N THR A 251 3.01 10.47 12.64
CA THR A 251 3.93 9.33 12.82
C THR A 251 4.33 8.67 11.49
N GLY A 252 3.91 9.24 10.35
CA GLY A 252 4.18 8.69 9.02
C GLY A 252 3.32 7.50 8.65
N ASN A 253 2.24 7.26 9.40
CA ASN A 253 1.26 6.24 9.08
C ASN A 253 0.05 6.85 8.39
N PHE A 254 -0.59 6.07 7.52
CA PHE A 254 -1.72 6.53 6.72
C PHE A 254 -3.02 6.26 7.48
N PRO A 255 -3.76 7.32 7.84
CA PRO A 255 -5.11 7.17 8.39
C PRO A 255 -6.10 6.75 7.30
N ALA A 256 -7.27 6.24 7.70
CA ALA A 256 -8.34 5.92 6.75
C ALA A 256 -9.00 7.17 6.15
N ILE A 257 -8.96 8.29 6.86
CA ILE A 257 -9.42 9.60 6.35
C ILE A 257 -8.20 10.35 5.80
N MET A 258 -8.11 10.43 4.46
CA MET A 258 -7.05 11.15 3.76
C MET A 258 -7.54 12.53 3.35
N THR A 259 -7.01 13.57 4.00
CA THR A 259 -7.25 14.97 3.68
C THR A 259 -5.97 15.63 3.17
N ASP A 260 -6.08 16.80 2.54
CA ASP A 260 -4.91 17.59 2.14
C ASP A 260 -3.97 17.87 3.32
N ASP A 261 -4.51 18.10 4.53
CA ASP A 261 -3.73 18.31 5.75
C ASP A 261 -2.95 17.05 6.13
N VAL A 262 -3.55 15.86 5.98
CA VAL A 262 -2.90 14.56 6.22
C VAL A 262 -1.77 14.34 5.22
N ILE A 263 -2.04 14.54 3.93
CA ILE A 263 -1.05 14.42 2.86
C ILE A 263 0.13 15.38 3.10
N ASN A 264 -0.16 16.64 3.40
CA ASN A 264 0.86 17.64 3.70
C ASN A 264 1.66 17.31 4.97
N THR A 265 1.03 16.70 5.97
CA THR A 265 1.71 16.26 7.20
C THR A 265 2.71 15.16 6.88
N ILE A 266 2.30 14.13 6.13
CA ILE A 266 3.17 13.01 5.74
C ILE A 266 4.31 13.51 4.84
N ALA A 267 3.99 14.27 3.79
CA ALA A 267 4.99 14.83 2.86
C ALA A 267 5.93 15.84 3.52
N GLY A 268 5.53 16.46 4.62
CA GLY A 268 6.35 17.41 5.40
C GLY A 268 7.25 16.76 6.44
N MET A 269 7.22 15.43 6.59
CA MET A 269 8.09 14.74 7.55
C MET A 269 9.56 14.87 7.19
N ALA A 270 10.42 15.05 8.19
CA ALA A 270 11.86 14.98 7.98
C ALA A 270 12.23 13.58 7.41
N GLY A 271 13.00 13.57 6.32
CA GLY A 271 13.39 12.34 5.63
C GLY A 271 12.43 11.87 4.54
N PHE A 272 11.24 12.46 4.41
CA PHE A 272 10.38 12.23 3.24
C PHE A 272 11.00 12.88 1.98
N PRO A 273 10.84 12.29 0.78
CA PRO A 273 11.34 12.88 -0.46
C PRO A 273 10.81 14.30 -0.69
N THR A 274 11.68 15.22 -1.08
CA THR A 274 11.33 16.64 -1.23
C THR A 274 10.80 17.03 -2.61
N ASP A 275 10.83 16.10 -3.57
CA ASP A 275 10.33 16.34 -4.92
C ASP A 275 8.80 16.28 -4.97
N GLU A 276 8.22 17.11 -5.85
CA GLU A 276 6.77 17.24 -5.98
C GLU A 276 6.13 15.93 -6.49
N SER A 277 6.81 15.16 -7.35
CA SER A 277 6.30 13.88 -7.85
C SER A 277 6.05 12.87 -6.74
N SER A 278 6.97 12.77 -5.77
CA SER A 278 6.78 11.90 -4.59
C SER A 278 5.61 12.36 -3.71
N LYS A 279 5.38 13.66 -3.60
CA LYS A 279 4.22 14.19 -2.89
C LYS A 279 2.91 13.91 -3.64
N GLU A 280 2.91 14.11 -4.96
CA GLU A 280 1.75 13.83 -5.81
C GLU A 280 1.33 12.36 -5.77
N ALA A 281 2.28 11.42 -5.62
CA ALA A 281 2.01 9.99 -5.47
C ALA A 281 1.14 9.63 -4.25
N LEU A 282 1.03 10.54 -3.27
CA LEU A 282 0.14 10.38 -2.12
C LEU A 282 -1.34 10.67 -2.43
N ASN A 283 -1.64 11.24 -3.61
CA ASN A 283 -3.01 11.51 -4.05
C ASN A 283 -3.62 10.24 -4.66
N ILE A 284 -4.28 9.46 -3.83
CA ILE A 284 -4.94 8.24 -4.25
C ILE A 284 -6.28 8.58 -4.90
N THR A 285 -6.47 8.15 -6.16
CA THR A 285 -7.70 8.39 -6.92
C THR A 285 -8.77 7.34 -6.57
N ASN A 286 -8.39 6.06 -6.63
CA ASN A 286 -9.25 4.95 -6.25
C ASN A 286 -8.48 3.96 -5.38
N ALA A 287 -9.15 3.40 -4.40
CA ALA A 287 -8.58 2.39 -3.51
C ALA A 287 -9.43 1.11 -3.54
N TYR A 288 -8.83 0.00 -3.93
CA TYR A 288 -9.48 -1.30 -3.99
C TYR A 288 -8.93 -2.19 -2.88
N LEU A 289 -9.81 -2.85 -2.13
CA LEU A 289 -9.36 -3.76 -1.08
C LEU A 289 -8.63 -4.98 -1.66
N GLU A 290 -7.47 -5.29 -1.09
CA GLU A 290 -6.74 -6.53 -1.38
C GLU A 290 -7.63 -7.76 -1.18
N VAL A 291 -8.40 -7.75 -0.10
CA VAL A 291 -9.36 -8.81 0.22
C VAL A 291 -10.69 -8.14 0.53
N PRO A 292 -11.67 -8.16 -0.38
CA PRO A 292 -13.00 -7.65 -0.11
C PRO A 292 -13.72 -8.54 0.91
N TYR A 293 -14.76 -7.99 1.51
CA TYR A 293 -15.63 -8.77 2.41
C TYR A 293 -16.57 -9.67 1.62
#